data_80b573ec3a612015e03c97d8f561111f
#
_entry.id   80b573ec3a612015e03c97d8f561111f
#
_cell.length_a   1.000
_cell.length_b   1.000
_cell.length_c   1.000
_cell.angle_alpha   90.00
_cell.angle_beta   90.00
_cell.angle_gamma   90.00
#
_symmetry.space_group_name_H-M   'P 1'
#
loop_
_entity.id
_entity.type
_entity.pdbx_description
1 polymer ?
#
loop_
_entity_poly.entity_id
_entity_poly.type
_entity_poly.pdbx_seq_one_letter_code
_entity_poly.pdbx_strand_id
1 'polypeptide(L)'
;PTTTEEERMLLYRSLDGVSEVILQNNMLYDDVIEKIKPDYVVHGDNWKEGVEKAVRDHVEQLISAYGGQIIDVPYTYSESVRKVDQKLKEKLAMPEYRRKRLRQLIKMTPVVKVMEAHSGLTGLIVEKTVVDGKNGKLNQFDAMWISSLCDSMAKGKPDIELVDMTSRFRTIDDIIEVTTKPIIFDGDTGGLTEHFVY
;
A
#
# COMPACT_ATOMS: atom_id res chain seq x y z
N PRO A 1 -1.38 -4.21 11.72
CA PRO A 1 -2.81 -4.29 11.98
C PRO A 1 -3.21 -3.18 12.96
N THR A 2 -4.33 -2.50 12.70
CA THR A 2 -4.85 -1.41 13.55
C THR A 2 -5.66 -1.94 14.75
N THR A 3 -5.93 -3.23 14.79
CA THR A 3 -6.70 -3.93 15.83
C THR A 3 -5.83 -4.98 16.52
N THR A 4 -6.06 -5.18 17.80
CA THR A 4 -5.45 -6.26 18.57
C THR A 4 -6.01 -7.62 18.15
N GLU A 5 -5.37 -8.71 18.55
CA GLU A 5 -5.84 -10.06 18.30
C GLU A 5 -7.19 -10.31 18.95
N GLU A 6 -7.35 -9.89 20.20
CA GLU A 6 -8.59 -10.03 20.97
C GLU A 6 -9.76 -9.29 20.31
N GLU A 7 -9.52 -8.05 19.83
CA GLU A 7 -10.54 -7.28 19.11
C GLU A 7 -10.98 -7.98 17.82
N ARG A 8 -10.04 -8.57 17.07
CA ARG A 8 -10.36 -9.34 15.86
C ARG A 8 -11.17 -10.59 16.18
N MET A 9 -10.77 -11.34 17.20
CA MET A 9 -11.51 -12.52 17.62
C MET A 9 -12.93 -12.17 18.07
N LEU A 10 -13.09 -11.08 18.82
CA LEU A 10 -14.40 -10.61 19.26
C LEU A 10 -15.29 -10.22 18.06
N LEU A 11 -14.71 -9.50 17.09
CA LEU A 11 -15.42 -9.11 15.87
C LEU A 11 -15.93 -10.34 15.12
N TYR A 12 -15.09 -11.33 14.89
CA TYR A 12 -15.50 -12.53 14.15
C TYR A 12 -16.53 -13.36 14.91
N ARG A 13 -16.43 -13.46 16.23
CA ARG A 13 -17.43 -14.14 17.07
C ARG A 13 -18.81 -13.48 17.05
N SER A 14 -18.88 -12.18 16.74
CA SER A 14 -20.14 -11.43 16.67
C SER A 14 -20.88 -11.59 15.34
N LEU A 15 -20.29 -12.28 14.36
CA LEU A 15 -20.92 -12.51 13.06
C LEU A 15 -21.93 -13.66 13.15
N ASP A 16 -23.10 -13.46 12.56
CA ASP A 16 -24.13 -14.52 12.43
C ASP A 16 -23.57 -15.70 11.63
N GLY A 17 -23.79 -16.90 12.13
CA GLY A 17 -23.31 -18.14 11.53
C GLY A 17 -21.89 -18.55 11.96
N VAL A 18 -21.19 -17.76 12.76
CA VAL A 18 -19.91 -18.13 13.35
C VAL A 18 -20.13 -18.82 14.70
N SER A 19 -19.86 -20.12 14.77
CA SER A 19 -19.97 -20.90 15.99
C SER A 19 -18.70 -20.85 16.85
N GLU A 20 -17.52 -20.79 16.24
CA GLU A 20 -16.23 -20.77 16.92
C GLU A 20 -15.21 -19.94 16.15
N VAL A 21 -14.33 -19.24 16.86
CA VAL A 21 -13.18 -18.53 16.29
C VAL A 21 -11.92 -19.11 16.92
N ILE A 22 -11.03 -19.62 16.07
CA ILE A 22 -9.78 -20.28 16.47
C ILE A 22 -8.61 -19.44 16.04
N LEU A 23 -7.63 -19.30 16.92
CA LEU A 23 -6.36 -18.65 16.57
C LEU A 23 -5.45 -19.67 15.87
N GLN A 24 -4.97 -19.30 14.71
CA GLN A 24 -3.97 -20.05 13.95
C GLN A 24 -2.59 -19.44 14.18
N ASN A 25 -1.68 -20.20 14.79
CA ASN A 25 -0.34 -19.74 15.18
C ASN A 25 0.73 -20.00 14.13
N ASN A 26 0.43 -20.74 13.06
CA ASN A 26 1.37 -21.08 12.00
C ASN A 26 0.73 -20.85 10.62
N MET A 27 1.54 -20.91 9.57
CA MET A 27 1.08 -20.77 8.18
C MET A 27 0.45 -22.05 7.61
N LEU A 28 0.56 -23.17 8.32
CA LEU A 28 0.01 -24.46 7.94
C LEU A 28 -1.32 -24.69 8.66
N TYR A 29 -2.24 -25.33 8.00
CA TYR A 29 -3.62 -25.56 8.48
C TYR A 29 -3.78 -26.91 9.17
N ASP A 30 -2.70 -27.71 9.28
CA ASP A 30 -2.73 -29.11 9.76
C ASP A 30 -3.45 -29.25 11.08
N ASP A 31 -3.00 -28.56 12.13
CA ASP A 31 -3.56 -28.65 13.48
C ASP A 31 -5.05 -28.30 13.51
N VAL A 32 -5.45 -27.29 12.74
CA VAL A 32 -6.85 -26.82 12.70
C VAL A 32 -7.72 -27.81 11.92
N ILE A 33 -7.25 -28.29 10.78
CA ILE A 33 -7.97 -29.25 9.95
C ILE A 33 -8.11 -30.59 10.64
N GLU A 34 -7.05 -31.09 11.28
CA GLU A 34 -7.10 -32.36 12.03
C GLU A 34 -8.07 -32.30 13.21
N LYS A 35 -8.10 -31.15 13.89
CA LYS A 35 -8.97 -30.94 15.05
C LYS A 35 -10.44 -30.82 14.66
N ILE A 36 -10.74 -30.03 13.60
CA ILE A 36 -12.13 -29.70 13.23
C ILE A 36 -12.71 -30.68 12.23
N LYS A 37 -11.90 -31.21 11.32
CA LYS A 37 -12.32 -32.05 10.16
C LYS A 37 -13.48 -31.42 9.40
N PRO A 38 -13.31 -30.19 8.85
CA PRO A 38 -14.38 -29.47 8.22
C PRO A 38 -14.81 -30.17 6.90
N ASP A 39 -16.12 -30.19 6.64
CA ASP A 39 -16.64 -30.65 5.35
C ASP A 39 -16.22 -29.73 4.21
N TYR A 40 -16.10 -28.42 4.49
CA TYR A 40 -15.70 -27.40 3.53
C TYR A 40 -14.66 -26.46 4.11
N VAL A 41 -13.57 -26.26 3.37
CA VAL A 41 -12.62 -25.16 3.61
C VAL A 41 -12.90 -24.07 2.59
N VAL A 42 -13.34 -22.90 3.05
CA VAL A 42 -13.67 -21.75 2.20
C VAL A 42 -12.56 -20.73 2.28
N HIS A 43 -11.98 -20.36 1.14
CA HIS A 43 -10.88 -19.39 1.09
C HIS A 43 -11.00 -18.49 -0.16
N GLY A 44 -10.38 -17.30 -0.13
CA GLY A 44 -10.26 -16.47 -1.32
C GLY A 44 -9.41 -17.15 -2.41
N ASP A 45 -9.70 -16.88 -3.68
CA ASP A 45 -9.02 -17.53 -4.82
C ASP A 45 -7.56 -17.08 -5.04
N ASN A 46 -7.08 -16.12 -4.26
CA ASN A 46 -5.71 -15.58 -4.32
C ASN A 46 -4.62 -16.63 -4.01
N TRP A 47 -4.96 -17.75 -3.37
CA TRP A 47 -4.01 -18.84 -3.06
C TRP A 47 -3.89 -19.90 -4.15
N LYS A 48 -4.62 -19.75 -5.27
CA LYS A 48 -4.50 -20.66 -6.43
C LYS A 48 -3.17 -20.52 -7.15
N GLU A 49 -2.52 -19.39 -6.99
CA GLU A 49 -1.28 -19.05 -7.67
C GLU A 49 -0.24 -18.51 -6.67
N GLY A 50 1.02 -18.46 -7.11
CA GLY A 50 2.11 -17.90 -6.32
C GLY A 50 2.59 -18.79 -5.16
N VAL A 51 3.08 -18.15 -4.10
CA VAL A 51 3.72 -18.86 -2.95
C VAL A 51 2.68 -19.63 -2.13
N GLU A 52 1.45 -19.16 -2.09
CA GLU A 52 0.37 -19.76 -1.30
C GLU A 52 -0.25 -20.99 -1.97
N LYS A 53 0.09 -21.26 -3.25
CA LYS A 53 -0.39 -22.46 -3.95
C LYS A 53 0.02 -23.75 -3.25
N ALA A 54 1.24 -23.82 -2.78
CA ALA A 54 1.73 -25.02 -2.06
C ALA A 54 0.92 -25.30 -0.78
N VAL A 55 0.49 -24.23 -0.08
CA VAL A 55 -0.37 -24.35 1.10
C VAL A 55 -1.76 -24.84 0.70
N ARG A 56 -2.34 -24.31 -0.38
CA ARG A 56 -3.62 -24.78 -0.91
C ARG A 56 -3.60 -26.25 -1.28
N ASP A 57 -2.57 -26.66 -2.05
CA ASP A 57 -2.42 -28.03 -2.50
C ASP A 57 -2.27 -29.00 -1.31
N HIS A 58 -1.57 -28.57 -0.25
CA HIS A 58 -1.44 -29.32 1.00
C HIS A 58 -2.78 -29.44 1.75
N VAL A 59 -3.51 -28.33 1.89
CA VAL A 59 -4.86 -28.34 2.49
C VAL A 59 -5.81 -29.26 1.71
N GLU A 60 -5.76 -29.23 0.37
CA GLU A 60 -6.57 -30.12 -0.48
C GLU A 60 -6.28 -31.60 -0.22
N GLN A 61 -5.00 -31.96 -0.05
CA GLN A 61 -4.61 -33.33 0.31
C GLN A 61 -5.17 -33.74 1.68
N LEU A 62 -5.03 -32.86 2.70
CA LEU A 62 -5.50 -33.14 4.06
C LEU A 62 -7.02 -33.38 4.12
N ILE A 63 -7.81 -32.49 3.49
CA ILE A 63 -9.27 -32.58 3.56
C ILE A 63 -9.84 -33.70 2.67
N SER A 64 -9.19 -33.98 1.53
CA SER A 64 -9.60 -35.08 0.63
C SER A 64 -9.50 -36.44 1.29
N ALA A 65 -8.60 -36.62 2.28
CA ALA A 65 -8.40 -37.87 3.01
C ALA A 65 -9.66 -38.35 3.77
N TYR A 66 -10.57 -37.42 4.10
CA TYR A 66 -11.84 -37.75 4.77
C TYR A 66 -13.07 -37.25 4.00
N GLY A 67 -12.92 -36.84 2.73
CA GLY A 67 -14.04 -36.44 1.85
C GLY A 67 -14.42 -34.96 1.91
N GLY A 68 -13.63 -34.12 2.58
CA GLY A 68 -13.83 -32.67 2.60
C GLY A 68 -13.51 -32.01 1.25
N GLN A 69 -13.97 -30.79 1.05
CA GLN A 69 -13.81 -30.04 -0.20
C GLN A 69 -13.33 -28.61 0.03
N ILE A 70 -12.56 -28.05 -0.92
CA ILE A 70 -12.20 -26.64 -0.95
C ILE A 70 -13.21 -25.86 -1.80
N ILE A 71 -13.68 -24.74 -1.28
CA ILE A 71 -14.46 -23.75 -2.00
C ILE A 71 -13.61 -22.48 -2.15
N ASP A 72 -13.13 -22.24 -3.36
CA ASP A 72 -12.42 -20.99 -3.69
C ASP A 72 -13.43 -19.90 -4.06
N VAL A 73 -13.50 -18.84 -3.27
CA VAL A 73 -14.40 -17.71 -3.52
C VAL A 73 -13.65 -16.65 -4.30
N PRO A 74 -14.15 -16.21 -5.48
CA PRO A 74 -13.53 -15.13 -6.23
C PRO A 74 -13.43 -13.85 -5.41
N TYR A 75 -12.28 -13.19 -5.49
CA TYR A 75 -12.07 -11.91 -4.81
C TYR A 75 -12.93 -10.84 -5.49
N THR A 76 -14.06 -10.52 -4.90
CA THR A 76 -14.95 -9.47 -5.40
C THR A 76 -14.56 -8.13 -4.80
N TYR A 77 -14.07 -7.21 -5.65
CA TYR A 77 -14.00 -5.80 -5.29
C TYR A 77 -15.44 -5.26 -5.18
N SER A 78 -16.00 -5.34 -3.99
CA SER A 78 -17.33 -4.80 -3.76
C SER A 78 -17.33 -3.27 -3.86
N GLU A 79 -18.48 -2.69 -4.25
CA GLU A 79 -18.66 -1.23 -4.29
C GLU A 79 -18.41 -0.57 -2.93
N SER A 80 -18.66 -1.29 -1.84
CA SER A 80 -18.33 -0.87 -0.47
C SER A 80 -16.83 -0.72 -0.25
N VAL A 81 -15.99 -1.62 -0.76
CA VAL A 81 -14.53 -1.50 -0.69
C VAL A 81 -14.05 -0.29 -1.49
N ARG A 82 -14.61 -0.04 -2.68
CA ARG A 82 -14.31 1.16 -3.47
C ARG A 82 -14.67 2.46 -2.72
N LYS A 83 -15.83 2.50 -2.07
CA LYS A 83 -16.26 3.66 -1.26
C LYS A 83 -15.34 3.89 -0.05
N VAL A 84 -14.88 2.82 0.60
CA VAL A 84 -13.91 2.93 1.70
C VAL A 84 -12.57 3.43 1.20
N ASP A 85 -12.07 2.90 0.07
CA ASP A 85 -10.81 3.34 -0.54
C ASP A 85 -10.88 4.81 -0.98
N GLN A 86 -11.99 5.24 -1.58
CA GLN A 86 -12.21 6.63 -1.95
C GLN A 86 -12.23 7.55 -0.72
N LYS A 87 -13.00 7.23 0.32
CA LYS A 87 -13.01 7.99 1.58
C LYS A 87 -11.64 8.04 2.25
N LEU A 88 -10.88 6.94 2.17
CA LEU A 88 -9.51 6.90 2.67
C LEU A 88 -8.60 7.85 1.88
N LYS A 89 -8.69 7.86 0.55
CA LYS A 89 -7.95 8.79 -0.30
C LYS A 89 -8.29 10.25 -0.02
N GLU A 90 -9.57 10.58 0.11
CA GLU A 90 -10.02 11.92 0.50
C GLU A 90 -9.42 12.34 1.85
N LYS A 91 -9.45 11.44 2.84
CA LYS A 91 -8.86 11.68 4.15
C LYS A 91 -7.34 11.85 4.08
N LEU A 92 -6.65 11.04 3.27
CA LEU A 92 -5.20 11.12 3.07
C LEU A 92 -4.77 12.40 2.32
N ALA A 93 -5.68 13.03 1.58
CA ALA A 93 -5.42 14.31 0.92
C ALA A 93 -5.39 15.50 1.90
N MET A 94 -5.94 15.35 3.11
CA MET A 94 -5.96 16.42 4.11
C MET A 94 -4.55 16.72 4.65
N PRO A 95 -4.17 18.01 4.86
CA PRO A 95 -2.82 18.41 5.30
C PRO A 95 -2.35 17.74 6.59
N GLU A 96 -3.24 17.49 7.54
CA GLU A 96 -2.94 16.85 8.83
C GLU A 96 -2.45 15.43 8.68
N TYR A 97 -2.97 14.70 7.69
CA TYR A 97 -2.55 13.32 7.38
C TYR A 97 -1.30 13.31 6.51
N ARG A 98 -1.19 14.20 5.51
CA ARG A 98 0.00 14.31 4.65
C ARG A 98 1.28 14.56 5.44
N ARG A 99 1.27 15.51 6.39
CA ARG A 99 2.44 15.87 7.22
C ARG A 99 3.02 14.69 8.01
N LYS A 100 2.18 13.73 8.39
CA LYS A 100 2.60 12.58 9.21
C LYS A 100 2.87 11.32 8.37
N ARG A 101 2.43 11.30 7.11
CA ARG A 101 2.39 10.09 6.29
C ARG A 101 3.77 9.47 6.07
N LEU A 102 4.77 10.25 5.68
CA LEU A 102 6.12 9.75 5.46
C LEU A 102 6.71 9.12 6.72
N ARG A 103 6.55 9.79 7.86
CA ARG A 103 7.02 9.27 9.15
C ARG A 103 6.33 7.96 9.54
N GLN A 104 5.05 7.82 9.23
CA GLN A 104 4.31 6.58 9.46
C GLN A 104 4.83 5.46 8.54
N LEU A 105 5.03 5.74 7.25
CA LEU A 105 5.57 4.76 6.30
C LEU A 105 6.95 4.25 6.73
N ILE A 106 7.87 5.14 7.10
CA ILE A 106 9.21 4.77 7.58
C ILE A 106 9.14 3.84 8.82
N LYS A 107 8.14 4.03 9.68
CA LYS A 107 7.96 3.17 10.87
C LYS A 107 7.31 1.83 10.57
N MET A 108 6.48 1.77 9.53
CA MET A 108 5.63 0.60 9.24
C MET A 108 6.22 -0.33 8.18
N THR A 109 7.12 0.18 7.34
CA THR A 109 7.68 -0.59 6.22
C THR A 109 9.20 -0.64 6.32
N PRO A 110 9.83 -1.80 6.07
CA PRO A 110 11.29 -1.93 6.10
C PRO A 110 11.97 -1.11 4.99
N VAL A 111 11.28 -0.89 3.88
CA VAL A 111 11.77 -0.10 2.73
C VAL A 111 10.63 0.76 2.20
N VAL A 112 10.87 2.06 2.06
CA VAL A 112 9.96 3.01 1.41
C VAL A 112 10.40 3.18 -0.04
N LYS A 113 9.52 2.87 -0.98
CA LYS A 113 9.78 3.00 -2.42
C LYS A 113 9.42 4.41 -2.86
N VAL A 114 10.43 5.16 -3.27
CA VAL A 114 10.30 6.57 -3.67
C VAL A 114 10.63 6.71 -5.15
N MET A 115 9.80 7.43 -5.90
CA MET A 115 10.02 7.76 -7.30
C MET A 115 10.10 9.27 -7.48
N GLU A 116 11.03 9.69 -8.34
CA GLU A 116 11.20 11.09 -8.70
C GLU A 116 9.98 11.64 -9.47
N ALA A 117 9.62 12.90 -9.20
CA ALA A 117 8.61 13.66 -9.94
C ALA A 117 9.04 15.15 -9.99
N HIS A 118 8.93 15.77 -11.18
CA HIS A 118 9.33 17.16 -11.43
C HIS A 118 8.24 18.00 -12.12
N SER A 119 7.04 17.46 -12.24
CA SER A 119 5.86 18.15 -12.79
C SER A 119 4.58 17.47 -12.33
N GLY A 120 3.45 18.13 -12.45
CA GLY A 120 2.13 17.52 -12.19
C GLY A 120 1.90 16.25 -13.01
N LEU A 121 2.35 16.20 -14.27
CA LEU A 121 2.23 15.00 -15.11
C LEU A 121 3.05 13.83 -14.57
N THR A 122 4.32 14.05 -14.24
CA THR A 122 5.18 13.00 -13.67
C THR A 122 4.67 12.56 -12.29
N GLY A 123 4.17 13.49 -11.48
CA GLY A 123 3.49 13.17 -10.23
C GLY A 123 2.26 12.28 -10.43
N LEU A 124 1.42 12.60 -11.43
CA LEU A 124 0.26 11.78 -11.77
C LEU A 124 0.64 10.38 -12.23
N ILE A 125 1.71 10.25 -13.03
CA ILE A 125 2.24 8.94 -13.45
C ILE A 125 2.66 8.13 -12.22
N VAL A 126 3.42 8.71 -11.30
CA VAL A 126 3.86 8.02 -10.07
C VAL A 126 2.67 7.63 -9.19
N GLU A 127 1.66 8.51 -9.07
CA GLU A 127 0.44 8.24 -8.29
C GLU A 127 -0.33 7.04 -8.84
N LYS A 128 -0.44 6.94 -10.19
CA LYS A 128 -1.24 5.92 -10.87
C LYS A 128 -0.48 4.64 -11.21
N THR A 129 0.86 4.65 -11.09
CA THR A 129 1.65 3.45 -11.38
C THR A 129 1.40 2.38 -10.34
N VAL A 130 0.76 1.31 -10.79
CA VAL A 130 0.50 0.11 -10.01
C VAL A 130 0.84 -1.08 -10.89
N VAL A 131 1.58 -2.04 -10.37
CA VAL A 131 1.94 -3.29 -11.07
C VAL A 131 1.59 -4.47 -10.18
N ASP A 132 1.21 -5.56 -10.81
CA ASP A 132 0.98 -6.81 -10.11
C ASP A 132 2.29 -7.38 -9.59
N GLY A 133 2.34 -7.61 -8.30
CA GLY A 133 3.49 -8.27 -7.66
C GLY A 133 3.38 -9.77 -7.74
N LYS A 134 4.53 -10.45 -7.58
CA LYS A 134 4.62 -11.93 -7.66
C LYS A 134 3.69 -12.69 -6.70
N ASN A 135 3.10 -12.02 -5.71
CA ASN A 135 2.26 -12.61 -4.65
C ASN A 135 0.82 -12.08 -4.66
N GLY A 136 0.31 -11.60 -5.79
CA GLY A 136 -1.01 -10.96 -5.85
C GLY A 136 -1.11 -9.62 -5.09
N LYS A 137 -0.01 -9.15 -4.50
CA LYS A 137 0.05 -7.83 -3.89
C LYS A 137 0.36 -6.79 -4.96
N LEU A 138 -0.47 -5.76 -5.03
CA LEU A 138 -0.20 -4.62 -5.88
C LEU A 138 1.06 -3.89 -5.40
N ASN A 139 2.02 -3.73 -6.30
CA ASN A 139 3.20 -2.93 -6.07
C ASN A 139 2.99 -1.52 -6.61
N GLN A 140 3.27 -0.54 -5.77
CA GLN A 140 3.19 0.88 -6.10
C GLN A 140 4.33 1.62 -5.40
N PHE A 141 4.57 2.86 -5.82
CA PHE A 141 5.45 3.75 -5.08
C PHE A 141 4.76 4.26 -3.82
N ASP A 142 5.53 4.44 -2.75
CA ASP A 142 5.03 4.84 -1.43
C ASP A 142 5.09 6.36 -1.23
N ALA A 143 6.06 7.01 -1.89
CA ALA A 143 6.34 8.44 -1.78
C ALA A 143 6.91 8.97 -3.10
N MET A 144 7.01 10.30 -3.21
CA MET A 144 7.65 11.00 -4.32
C MET A 144 8.88 11.76 -3.85
N TRP A 145 9.86 11.88 -4.73
CA TRP A 145 11.07 12.69 -4.57
C TRP A 145 11.03 13.85 -5.55
N ILE A 146 11.12 15.08 -5.07
CA ILE A 146 11.28 16.26 -5.92
C ILE A 146 12.75 16.68 -5.83
N SER A 147 13.49 16.28 -6.86
CA SER A 147 14.93 16.54 -7.01
C SER A 147 15.19 17.97 -7.45
N SER A 148 16.21 18.61 -6.90
CA SER A 148 16.72 19.91 -7.39
C SER A 148 17.23 19.79 -8.81
N LEU A 149 17.99 18.73 -9.08
CA LEU A 149 18.53 18.44 -10.41
C LEU A 149 17.44 18.31 -11.47
N CYS A 150 16.44 17.46 -11.25
CA CYS A 150 15.40 17.21 -12.23
C CYS A 150 14.51 18.44 -12.45
N ASP A 151 14.18 19.16 -11.40
CA ASP A 151 13.41 20.41 -11.49
C ASP A 151 14.19 21.52 -12.22
N SER A 152 15.48 21.66 -11.96
CA SER A 152 16.37 22.60 -12.66
C SER A 152 16.50 22.24 -14.15
N MET A 153 16.74 20.98 -14.47
CA MET A 153 16.84 20.49 -15.85
C MET A 153 15.53 20.66 -16.62
N ALA A 154 14.38 20.38 -16.00
CA ALA A 154 13.06 20.60 -16.60
C ALA A 154 12.81 22.08 -16.98
N LYS A 155 13.48 22.99 -16.29
CA LYS A 155 13.44 24.45 -16.54
C LYS A 155 14.60 24.93 -17.43
N GLY A 156 15.43 24.01 -17.97
CA GLY A 156 16.58 24.34 -18.81
C GLY A 156 17.72 25.07 -18.09
N LYS A 157 17.84 24.85 -16.77
CA LYS A 157 18.83 25.52 -15.91
C LYS A 157 19.80 24.49 -15.30
N PRO A 158 21.06 24.89 -15.01
CA PRO A 158 21.97 24.03 -14.28
C PRO A 158 21.55 23.88 -12.81
N ASP A 159 21.97 22.77 -12.20
CA ASP A 159 21.69 22.46 -10.79
C ASP A 159 22.73 23.12 -9.85
N ILE A 160 22.63 24.42 -9.72
CA ILE A 160 23.47 25.28 -8.88
C ILE A 160 22.59 26.25 -8.08
N GLU A 161 21.41 25.84 -7.69
CA GLU A 161 20.39 26.68 -7.04
C GLU A 161 19.95 27.91 -7.87
N LEU A 162 20.08 27.86 -9.18
CA LEU A 162 19.65 28.95 -10.07
C LEU A 162 18.13 29.04 -10.20
N VAL A 163 17.41 27.99 -9.85
CA VAL A 163 15.95 28.00 -9.76
C VAL A 163 15.55 28.48 -8.37
N ASP A 164 14.91 29.66 -8.32
CA ASP A 164 14.46 30.24 -7.06
C ASP A 164 13.40 29.38 -6.35
N MET A 165 13.29 29.52 -5.04
CA MET A 165 12.38 28.73 -4.20
C MET A 165 10.92 28.94 -4.58
N THR A 166 10.51 30.12 -5.08
CA THR A 166 9.15 30.36 -5.50
C THR A 166 8.78 29.53 -6.73
N SER A 167 9.71 29.39 -7.69
CA SER A 167 9.55 28.53 -8.85
C SER A 167 9.51 27.05 -8.46
N ARG A 168 10.29 26.65 -7.46
CA ARG A 168 10.31 25.28 -6.95
C ARG A 168 9.02 24.95 -6.19
N PHE A 169 8.48 25.88 -5.42
CA PHE A 169 7.18 25.70 -4.75
C PHE A 169 6.03 25.52 -5.73
N ARG A 170 6.05 26.19 -6.91
CA ARG A 170 5.06 25.95 -7.96
C ARG A 170 5.09 24.52 -8.47
N THR A 171 6.29 23.96 -8.67
CA THR A 171 6.43 22.53 -9.03
C THR A 171 5.84 21.62 -7.96
N ILE A 172 6.06 21.95 -6.67
CA ILE A 172 5.47 21.21 -5.55
C ILE A 172 3.94 21.32 -5.58
N ASP A 173 3.40 22.50 -5.79
CA ASP A 173 1.94 22.74 -5.84
C ASP A 173 1.29 21.92 -6.96
N ASP A 174 1.87 21.94 -8.18
CA ASP A 174 1.40 21.14 -9.31
C ASP A 174 1.37 19.63 -8.98
N ILE A 175 2.38 19.14 -8.25
CA ILE A 175 2.48 17.73 -7.86
C ILE A 175 1.49 17.41 -6.72
N ILE A 176 1.35 18.30 -5.74
CA ILE A 176 0.43 18.09 -4.60
C ILE A 176 -1.02 17.98 -5.06
N GLU A 177 -1.42 18.71 -6.10
CA GLU A 177 -2.77 18.66 -6.64
C GLU A 177 -3.15 17.29 -7.21
N VAL A 178 -2.18 16.53 -7.70
CA VAL A 178 -2.42 15.24 -8.40
C VAL A 178 -2.07 14.01 -7.56
N THR A 179 -1.53 14.17 -6.34
CA THR A 179 -1.09 13.05 -5.50
C THR A 179 -1.60 13.11 -4.07
N THR A 180 -1.82 11.93 -3.49
CA THR A 180 -2.02 11.76 -2.04
C THR A 180 -0.77 11.22 -1.33
N LYS A 181 0.27 10.85 -2.10
CA LYS A 181 1.53 10.33 -1.56
C LYS A 181 2.32 11.42 -0.87
N PRO A 182 3.10 11.10 0.18
CA PRO A 182 4.01 12.07 0.78
C PRO A 182 5.14 12.43 -0.18
N ILE A 183 5.61 13.65 -0.04
CA ILE A 183 6.69 14.22 -0.86
C ILE A 183 7.93 14.38 0.02
N ILE A 184 9.09 14.01 -0.54
CA ILE A 184 10.41 14.34 -0.05
C ILE A 184 10.95 15.40 -0.99
N PHE A 185 11.25 16.58 -0.45
CA PHE A 185 11.72 17.70 -1.22
C PHE A 185 13.23 17.92 -0.97
N ASP A 186 13.98 17.98 -2.06
CA ASP A 186 15.38 18.37 -2.05
C ASP A 186 15.44 19.90 -2.02
N GLY A 187 15.77 20.45 -0.87
CA GLY A 187 15.82 21.89 -0.63
C GLY A 187 17.20 22.51 -0.91
N ASP A 188 18.12 21.75 -1.49
CA ASP A 188 19.53 22.19 -1.65
C ASP A 188 20.09 22.74 -0.34
N THR A 189 20.59 24.01 -0.36
CA THR A 189 21.08 24.71 0.85
C THR A 189 19.96 25.38 1.66
N GLY A 190 18.70 25.28 1.22
CA GLY A 190 17.54 25.92 1.87
C GLY A 190 17.24 27.33 1.37
N GLY A 191 17.80 27.73 0.23
CA GLY A 191 17.55 29.02 -0.39
C GLY A 191 18.31 30.15 0.28
N LEU A 192 19.63 30.05 0.36
CA LEU A 192 20.48 31.11 0.86
C LEU A 192 20.34 32.38 0.02
N THR A 193 20.38 33.54 0.69
CA THR A 193 20.17 34.86 0.07
C THR A 193 21.15 35.17 -1.04
N GLU A 194 22.33 34.56 -1.03
CA GLU A 194 23.39 34.70 -2.03
C GLU A 194 22.99 34.20 -3.41
N HIS A 195 22.04 33.29 -3.48
CA HIS A 195 21.51 32.73 -4.74
C HIS A 195 20.47 33.64 -5.42
N PHE A 196 20.01 34.70 -4.74
CA PHE A 196 19.09 35.68 -5.33
C PHE A 196 19.77 36.82 -6.08
N VAL A 197 21.10 36.79 -6.18
CA VAL A 197 21.91 37.88 -6.76
C VAL A 197 22.32 37.62 -8.22
N TYR A 198 21.90 36.50 -8.78
CA TYR A 198 22.23 36.13 -10.17
C TYR A 198 21.00 36.15 -11.09
#